data_5df77ac372d3340b8148403453449efb
#
_entry.id   5df77ac372d3340b8148403453449efb
#
_cell.length_a   1.000
_cell.length_b   1.000
_cell.length_c   1.000
_cell.angle_alpha   90.00
_cell.angle_beta   90.00
_cell.angle_gamma   90.00
#
_symmetry.space_group_name_H-M   'P 1'
#
loop_
_entity.id
_entity.type
_entity.pdbx_description
1 polymer ?
#
loop_
_entity_poly.entity_id
_entity_poly.type
_entity_poly.pdbx_seq_one_letter_code
_entity_poly.pdbx_strand_id
1 'polypeptide(L)'
;ALQGGSKYKFRVRAYRRSESDTMYSDYAYVSAYTLPSAVSGLKAGNNSASSVSLSWSKSSYADGYTAEIYKGGQWTKLTVSSGGNSASCTASSLQSGAKYKFRLRAYKNADGKILYSDYAYISAYTLINETVKFYKAEATKNTVTISWYKGSYDAYTAEVYKDGRWTKLTVT
;
A
#
# COMPACT_ATOMS: atom_id res chain seq x y z
N ALA A 1 19.88 -12.79 15.06
CA ALA A 1 18.86 -11.73 15.24
C ALA A 1 17.59 -12.34 15.85
N LEU A 2 16.85 -11.56 16.64
CA LEU A 2 15.57 -11.97 17.20
C LEU A 2 14.47 -11.83 16.16
N GLN A 3 13.41 -12.64 16.28
CA GLN A 3 12.28 -12.62 15.38
C GLN A 3 11.27 -11.53 15.76
N GLY A 4 10.77 -10.76 14.81
CA GLY A 4 9.79 -9.70 15.05
C GLY A 4 8.46 -10.24 15.56
N GLY A 5 7.78 -9.49 16.46
CA GLY A 5 6.49 -9.85 17.04
C GLY A 5 6.52 -11.03 18.02
N SER A 6 7.68 -11.42 18.52
CA SER A 6 7.87 -12.59 19.38
C SER A 6 8.20 -12.20 20.82
N LYS A 7 7.73 -12.99 21.78
CA LYS A 7 8.05 -12.83 23.21
C LYS A 7 9.35 -13.55 23.55
N TYR A 8 10.25 -12.85 24.22
CA TYR A 8 11.51 -13.39 24.71
C TYR A 8 11.61 -13.24 26.22
N LYS A 9 12.19 -14.24 26.87
CA LYS A 9 12.51 -14.20 28.29
C LYS A 9 14.01 -14.01 28.45
N PHE A 10 14.38 -13.03 29.25
CA PHE A 10 15.77 -12.70 29.56
C PHE A 10 16.03 -13.00 31.04
N ARG A 11 17.27 -13.32 31.34
CA ARG A 11 17.76 -13.41 32.71
C ARG A 11 19.13 -12.78 32.82
N VAL A 12 19.41 -12.19 33.97
CA VAL A 12 20.69 -11.60 34.31
C VAL A 12 21.05 -11.95 35.74
N ARG A 13 22.33 -12.17 35.99
CA ARG A 13 22.87 -12.28 37.33
C ARG A 13 24.21 -11.56 37.43
N ALA A 14 24.58 -11.11 38.63
CA ALA A 14 25.90 -10.58 38.92
C ALA A 14 26.89 -11.70 39.19
N TYR A 15 28.15 -11.45 38.98
CA TYR A 15 29.22 -12.33 39.43
C TYR A 15 30.40 -11.52 39.96
N ARG A 16 31.20 -12.15 40.87
CA ARG A 16 32.47 -11.64 41.35
C ARG A 16 33.51 -12.76 41.22
N ARG A 17 34.66 -12.43 40.68
CA ARG A 17 35.82 -13.34 40.61
C ARG A 17 36.76 -13.07 41.77
N SER A 18 37.25 -14.16 42.39
CA SER A 18 38.43 -14.19 43.23
C SER A 18 39.54 -14.93 42.50
N GLU A 19 40.71 -15.04 43.09
CA GLU A 19 41.85 -15.75 42.48
C GLU A 19 41.58 -17.24 42.19
N SER A 20 40.69 -17.86 42.96
CA SER A 20 40.39 -19.30 42.89
C SER A 20 38.96 -19.67 42.52
N ASP A 21 37.99 -18.71 42.50
CA ASP A 21 36.57 -19.03 42.30
C ASP A 21 35.78 -17.87 41.71
N THR A 22 34.54 -18.18 41.18
CA THR A 22 33.57 -17.21 40.71
C THR A 22 32.26 -17.37 41.46
N MET A 23 31.88 -16.36 42.22
CA MET A 23 30.65 -16.31 43.00
C MET A 23 29.55 -15.63 42.17
N TYR A 24 28.32 -16.14 42.22
CA TYR A 24 27.19 -15.64 41.48
C TYR A 24 26.03 -15.26 42.40
N SER A 25 25.31 -14.20 42.03
CA SER A 25 23.98 -13.92 42.60
C SER A 25 22.92 -14.83 41.99
N ASP A 26 21.71 -14.81 42.56
CA ASP A 26 20.52 -15.34 41.91
C ASP A 26 20.22 -14.61 40.59
N TYR A 27 19.46 -15.27 39.71
CA TYR A 27 19.00 -14.69 38.45
C TYR A 27 17.80 -13.78 38.67
N ALA A 28 17.83 -12.59 38.09
CA ALA A 28 16.67 -11.77 37.83
C ALA A 28 16.13 -12.08 36.42
N TYR A 29 14.80 -12.07 36.28
CA TYR A 29 14.11 -12.43 35.02
C TYR A 29 13.23 -11.30 34.54
N VAL A 30 13.15 -11.12 33.19
CA VAL A 30 12.22 -10.21 32.52
C VAL A 30 11.79 -10.82 31.19
N SER A 31 10.58 -10.49 30.74
CA SER A 31 10.10 -10.85 29.41
C SER A 31 9.76 -9.58 28.64
N ALA A 32 10.05 -9.58 27.34
CA ALA A 32 9.73 -8.48 26.44
C ALA A 32 9.35 -9.02 25.06
N TYR A 33 8.58 -8.24 24.31
CA TYR A 33 8.25 -8.52 22.91
C TYR A 33 9.14 -7.67 21.99
N THR A 34 9.52 -8.25 20.87
CA THR A 34 10.01 -7.48 19.72
C THR A 34 8.82 -6.84 18.98
N LEU A 35 9.05 -5.72 18.30
CA LEU A 35 8.03 -5.12 17.41
C LEU A 35 7.72 -6.07 16.25
N PRO A 36 6.49 -6.06 15.72
CA PRO A 36 6.16 -6.79 14.50
C PRO A 36 7.03 -6.32 13.32
N SER A 37 7.32 -7.22 12.40
CA SER A 37 8.00 -6.84 11.16
C SER A 37 7.11 -5.92 10.31
N ALA A 38 7.74 -5.02 9.57
CA ALA A 38 7.06 -4.18 8.62
C ALA A 38 6.31 -5.00 7.56
N VAL A 39 5.25 -4.42 6.99
CA VAL A 39 4.46 -5.06 5.94
C VAL A 39 5.30 -5.28 4.70
N SER A 40 5.26 -6.47 4.13
CA SER A 40 5.97 -6.87 2.91
C SER A 40 5.00 -7.22 1.78
N GLY A 41 5.47 -7.19 0.53
CA GLY A 41 4.66 -7.54 -0.63
C GLY A 41 3.47 -6.61 -0.88
N LEU A 42 3.52 -5.37 -0.37
CA LEU A 42 2.49 -4.35 -0.57
C LEU A 42 2.39 -3.96 -2.04
N LYS A 43 1.19 -4.12 -2.60
CA LYS A 43 0.89 -3.74 -3.98
C LYS A 43 -0.54 -3.22 -4.11
N ALA A 44 -0.75 -2.35 -5.10
CA ALA A 44 -2.06 -1.96 -5.57
C ALA A 44 -2.45 -2.81 -6.78
N GLY A 45 -3.75 -3.11 -6.92
CA GLY A 45 -4.30 -3.86 -8.04
C GLY A 45 -5.83 -3.84 -7.99
N ASN A 46 -6.45 -4.30 -9.08
CA ASN A 46 -7.91 -4.30 -9.24
C ASN A 46 -8.54 -2.91 -8.98
N ASN A 47 -7.90 -1.86 -9.52
CA ASN A 47 -8.39 -0.51 -9.41
C ASN A 47 -9.57 -0.30 -10.38
N SER A 48 -10.52 0.53 -9.97
CA SER A 48 -11.60 1.03 -10.82
C SER A 48 -11.54 2.56 -10.93
N ALA A 49 -12.49 3.16 -11.60
CA ALA A 49 -12.61 4.62 -11.64
C ALA A 49 -12.97 5.24 -10.28
N SER A 50 -13.49 4.45 -9.34
CA SER A 50 -13.92 4.93 -8.02
C SER A 50 -13.36 4.14 -6.85
N SER A 51 -12.41 3.22 -7.09
CA SER A 51 -11.81 2.41 -6.04
C SER A 51 -10.36 2.06 -6.32
N VAL A 52 -9.60 1.83 -5.24
CA VAL A 52 -8.25 1.26 -5.24
C VAL A 52 -8.21 0.13 -4.24
N SER A 53 -7.76 -1.04 -4.69
CA SER A 53 -7.54 -2.20 -3.83
C SER A 53 -6.04 -2.38 -3.55
N LEU A 54 -5.71 -2.68 -2.31
CA LEU A 54 -4.36 -3.00 -1.85
C LEU A 54 -4.33 -4.42 -1.35
N SER A 55 -3.20 -5.10 -1.56
CA SER A 55 -2.92 -6.41 -0.98
C SER A 55 -1.47 -6.49 -0.52
N TRP A 56 -1.22 -7.34 0.48
CA TRP A 56 0.12 -7.57 1.04
C TRP A 56 0.25 -8.97 1.64
N SER A 57 1.49 -9.40 1.87
CA SER A 57 1.78 -10.68 2.51
C SER A 57 1.52 -10.60 4.01
N LYS A 58 0.91 -11.64 4.58
CA LYS A 58 0.73 -11.75 6.03
C LYS A 58 2.05 -12.05 6.73
N SER A 59 2.29 -11.40 7.84
CA SER A 59 3.34 -11.75 8.78
C SER A 59 2.82 -12.80 9.76
N SER A 60 3.56 -13.88 9.97
CA SER A 60 3.19 -14.97 10.89
C SER A 60 3.11 -14.53 12.36
N TYR A 61 3.68 -13.39 12.69
CA TYR A 61 3.80 -12.87 14.06
C TYR A 61 3.04 -11.56 14.29
N ALA A 62 2.25 -11.13 13.32
CA ALA A 62 1.29 -10.03 13.47
C ALA A 62 -0.09 -10.59 13.85
N ASP A 63 -0.79 -9.93 14.77
CA ASP A 63 -2.17 -10.24 15.11
C ASP A 63 -3.14 -9.57 14.13
N GLY A 64 -2.69 -8.50 13.44
CA GLY A 64 -3.48 -7.82 12.43
C GLY A 64 -2.76 -6.62 11.82
N TYR A 65 -3.54 -5.82 11.08
CA TYR A 65 -3.04 -4.67 10.33
C TYR A 65 -3.96 -3.47 10.48
N THR A 66 -3.38 -2.28 10.41
CA THR A 66 -4.12 -1.03 10.20
C THR A 66 -3.75 -0.50 8.81
N ALA A 67 -4.75 -0.14 8.02
CA ALA A 67 -4.58 0.49 6.72
C ALA A 67 -5.32 1.82 6.67
N GLU A 68 -4.75 2.81 6.04
CA GLU A 68 -5.31 4.17 5.96
C GLU A 68 -5.06 4.78 4.59
N ILE A 69 -6.02 5.59 4.13
CA ILE A 69 -5.92 6.43 2.94
C ILE A 69 -5.79 7.90 3.34
N TYR A 70 -4.97 8.66 2.64
CA TYR A 70 -4.90 10.12 2.77
C TYR A 70 -5.90 10.76 1.81
N LYS A 71 -6.95 11.38 2.37
CA LYS A 71 -8.02 12.05 1.63
C LYS A 71 -8.51 13.26 2.42
N GLY A 72 -8.73 14.38 1.73
CA GLY A 72 -9.23 15.60 2.38
C GLY A 72 -8.32 16.17 3.47
N GLY A 73 -7.01 16.04 3.31
CA GLY A 73 -6.03 16.57 4.28
C GLY A 73 -5.77 15.65 5.50
N GLN A 74 -6.40 14.49 5.58
CA GLN A 74 -6.29 13.60 6.75
C GLN A 74 -6.18 12.12 6.37
N TRP A 75 -5.64 11.32 7.30
CA TRP A 75 -5.60 9.86 7.20
C TRP A 75 -6.91 9.27 7.72
N THR A 76 -7.58 8.48 6.88
CA THR A 76 -8.84 7.78 7.21
C THR A 76 -8.61 6.28 7.19
N LYS A 77 -9.07 5.57 8.22
CA LYS A 77 -8.94 4.11 8.34
C LYS A 77 -9.74 3.39 7.26
N LEU A 78 -9.18 2.28 6.78
CA LEU A 78 -9.82 1.32 5.87
C LEU A 78 -10.07 0.01 6.59
N THR A 79 -11.15 -0.68 6.22
CA THR A 79 -11.42 -2.04 6.69
C THR A 79 -10.43 -3.00 6.05
N VAL A 80 -9.77 -3.81 6.87
CA VAL A 80 -8.82 -4.83 6.44
C VAL A 80 -9.48 -6.19 6.45
N SER A 81 -9.37 -6.92 5.35
CA SER A 81 -9.76 -8.33 5.23
C SER A 81 -8.50 -9.21 5.20
N SER A 82 -8.53 -10.33 5.90
CA SER A 82 -7.41 -11.28 5.96
C SER A 82 -7.89 -12.67 5.61
N GLY A 83 -7.23 -13.34 4.68
CA GLY A 83 -7.49 -14.72 4.29
C GLY A 83 -6.21 -15.42 3.83
N GLY A 84 -6.06 -16.72 4.11
CA GLY A 84 -4.86 -17.47 3.73
C GLY A 84 -3.56 -16.76 4.13
N ASN A 85 -2.65 -16.62 3.17
CA ASN A 85 -1.33 -16.00 3.36
C ASN A 85 -1.28 -14.50 3.01
N SER A 86 -2.43 -13.87 2.73
CA SER A 86 -2.50 -12.46 2.34
C SER A 86 -3.54 -11.70 3.15
N ALA A 87 -3.40 -10.38 3.17
CA ALA A 87 -4.41 -9.46 3.65
C ALA A 87 -4.62 -8.36 2.61
N SER A 88 -5.78 -7.72 2.65
CA SER A 88 -6.18 -6.71 1.68
C SER A 88 -7.09 -5.65 2.29
N CYS A 89 -7.20 -4.53 1.60
CA CYS A 89 -8.23 -3.52 1.84
C CYS A 89 -8.62 -2.84 0.52
N THR A 90 -9.83 -2.27 0.49
CA THR A 90 -10.30 -1.49 -0.66
C THR A 90 -10.78 -0.13 -0.17
N ALA A 91 -10.28 0.91 -0.81
CA ALA A 91 -10.81 2.26 -0.67
C ALA A 91 -11.81 2.51 -1.80
N SER A 92 -13.00 2.98 -1.45
CA SER A 92 -14.10 3.24 -2.39
C SER A 92 -14.51 4.71 -2.34
N SER A 93 -15.44 5.10 -3.25
CA SER A 93 -15.94 6.47 -3.37
C SER A 93 -14.82 7.48 -3.60
N LEU A 94 -13.89 7.11 -4.49
CA LEU A 94 -12.78 7.91 -4.94
C LEU A 94 -13.11 8.62 -6.25
N GLN A 95 -12.42 9.73 -6.53
CA GLN A 95 -12.50 10.43 -7.81
C GLN A 95 -11.76 9.65 -8.90
N SER A 96 -12.31 9.66 -10.11
CA SER A 96 -11.70 9.06 -11.30
C SER A 96 -10.40 9.77 -11.69
N GLY A 97 -9.41 9.01 -12.16
CA GLY A 97 -8.13 9.54 -12.61
C GLY A 97 -7.25 10.17 -11.53
N ALA A 98 -7.59 10.01 -10.26
CA ALA A 98 -6.93 10.69 -9.15
C ALA A 98 -5.89 9.80 -8.45
N LYS A 99 -4.82 10.43 -7.96
CA LYS A 99 -3.76 9.78 -7.17
C LYS A 99 -4.08 9.85 -5.69
N TYR A 100 -3.99 8.70 -5.02
CA TYR A 100 -4.16 8.59 -3.57
C TYR A 100 -2.91 8.01 -2.91
N LYS A 101 -2.64 8.46 -1.68
CA LYS A 101 -1.58 7.91 -0.83
C LYS A 101 -2.19 7.00 0.22
N PHE A 102 -1.52 5.90 0.48
CA PHE A 102 -1.92 4.92 1.48
C PHE A 102 -0.75 4.63 2.41
N ARG A 103 -1.08 4.29 3.66
CA ARG A 103 -0.12 3.73 4.61
C ARG A 103 -0.74 2.58 5.36
N LEU A 104 0.07 1.61 5.72
CA LEU A 104 -0.37 0.50 6.53
C LEU A 104 0.77 -0.03 7.40
N ARG A 105 0.42 -0.64 8.52
CA ARG A 105 1.36 -1.26 9.43
C ARG A 105 0.74 -2.48 10.10
N ALA A 106 1.60 -3.41 10.51
CA ALA A 106 1.23 -4.55 11.33
C ALA A 106 1.09 -4.15 12.79
N TYR A 107 0.31 -4.91 13.57
CA TYR A 107 0.28 -4.78 15.02
C TYR A 107 0.32 -6.15 15.70
N LYS A 108 0.78 -6.14 16.95
CA LYS A 108 0.83 -7.27 17.89
C LYS A 108 0.25 -6.85 19.24
N ASN A 109 -0.65 -7.66 19.80
CA ASN A 109 -1.10 -7.51 21.16
C ASN A 109 -0.09 -8.17 22.12
N ALA A 110 0.49 -7.39 22.99
CA ALA A 110 1.55 -7.80 23.88
C ALA A 110 1.18 -7.46 25.32
N ASP A 111 0.65 -8.43 26.07
CA ASP A 111 0.31 -8.31 27.48
C ASP A 111 -0.49 -7.02 27.80
N GLY A 112 -1.57 -6.76 27.02
CA GLY A 112 -2.46 -5.60 27.17
C GLY A 112 -1.99 -4.31 26.48
N LYS A 113 -0.86 -4.33 25.77
CA LYS A 113 -0.36 -3.22 24.94
C LYS A 113 -0.37 -3.60 23.47
N ILE A 114 -0.62 -2.63 22.60
CA ILE A 114 -0.50 -2.82 21.15
C ILE A 114 0.86 -2.31 20.69
N LEU A 115 1.67 -3.19 20.13
CA LEU A 115 2.93 -2.87 19.49
C LEU A 115 2.71 -2.76 17.99
N TYR A 116 3.31 -1.77 17.35
CA TYR A 116 3.18 -1.51 15.92
C TYR A 116 4.53 -1.66 15.21
N SER A 117 4.48 -2.13 13.96
CA SER A 117 5.59 -1.98 13.02
C SER A 117 5.71 -0.54 12.51
N ASP A 118 6.77 -0.24 11.80
CA ASP A 118 6.84 0.93 10.94
C ASP A 118 5.75 0.90 9.87
N TYR A 119 5.37 2.08 9.34
CA TYR A 119 4.46 2.19 8.24
C TYR A 119 5.12 1.82 6.91
N ALA A 120 4.41 1.00 6.13
CA ALA A 120 4.65 0.86 4.70
C ALA A 120 3.76 1.86 3.94
N TYR A 121 4.29 2.49 2.90
CA TYR A 121 3.60 3.51 2.09
C TYR A 121 3.49 3.06 0.64
N ILE A 122 2.36 3.39 0.01
CA ILE A 122 2.16 3.21 -1.43
C ILE A 122 1.28 4.33 -1.97
N SER A 123 1.45 4.67 -3.25
CA SER A 123 0.51 5.53 -3.99
C SER A 123 -0.08 4.77 -5.15
N ALA A 124 -1.34 4.99 -5.43
CA ALA A 124 -2.03 4.38 -6.57
C ALA A 124 -3.02 5.36 -7.18
N TYR A 125 -3.36 5.13 -8.46
CA TYR A 125 -4.35 5.89 -9.20
C TYR A 125 -5.64 5.08 -9.35
N THR A 126 -6.78 5.76 -9.32
CA THR A 126 -8.02 5.24 -9.87
C THR A 126 -7.95 5.25 -11.40
N LEU A 127 -8.75 4.40 -12.05
CA LEU A 127 -8.86 4.44 -13.51
C LEU A 127 -9.61 5.69 -13.96
N ILE A 128 -9.38 6.09 -15.21
CA ILE A 128 -10.14 7.14 -15.88
C ILE A 128 -11.40 6.51 -16.45
N ASN A 129 -12.58 7.09 -16.17
CA ASN A 129 -13.86 6.63 -16.73
C ASN A 129 -14.54 7.67 -17.63
N GLU A 130 -13.87 8.79 -17.89
CA GLU A 130 -14.40 9.81 -18.75
C GLU A 130 -14.13 9.48 -20.22
N THR A 131 -15.17 9.65 -21.05
CA THR A 131 -15.04 9.53 -22.51
C THR A 131 -14.67 10.89 -23.08
N VAL A 132 -13.69 10.92 -23.97
CA VAL A 132 -13.36 12.14 -24.73
C VAL A 132 -14.57 12.56 -25.56
N LYS A 133 -14.95 13.84 -25.47
CA LYS A 133 -16.04 14.41 -26.25
C LYS A 133 -15.50 15.20 -27.43
N PHE A 134 -15.84 14.76 -28.63
CA PHE A 134 -15.54 15.51 -29.85
C PHE A 134 -16.49 16.72 -29.94
N TYR A 135 -15.97 17.84 -30.42
CA TYR A 135 -16.80 19.01 -30.72
C TYR A 135 -16.70 19.42 -32.21
N LYS A 136 -15.74 18.94 -32.97
CA LYS A 136 -15.56 19.27 -34.36
C LYS A 136 -14.92 18.12 -35.14
N ALA A 137 -15.40 17.91 -36.35
CA ALA A 137 -14.75 17.10 -37.38
C ALA A 137 -14.86 17.86 -38.73
N GLU A 138 -13.72 18.12 -39.36
CA GLU A 138 -13.64 18.82 -40.65
C GLU A 138 -12.91 17.95 -41.64
N ALA A 139 -13.39 17.95 -42.86
CA ALA A 139 -12.78 17.18 -43.96
C ALA A 139 -12.43 18.06 -45.12
N THR A 140 -11.29 17.74 -45.76
CA THR A 140 -10.92 18.19 -47.07
C THR A 140 -10.92 17.01 -48.04
N LYS A 141 -10.52 17.20 -49.30
CA LYS A 141 -10.41 16.09 -50.25
C LYS A 141 -9.53 14.92 -49.76
N ASN A 142 -8.49 15.23 -48.98
CA ASN A 142 -7.46 14.24 -48.60
C ASN A 142 -7.16 14.18 -47.08
N THR A 143 -7.83 15.01 -46.27
CA THR A 143 -7.59 15.05 -44.81
C THR A 143 -8.89 15.08 -44.02
N VAL A 144 -8.84 14.57 -42.84
CA VAL A 144 -9.88 14.76 -41.82
C VAL A 144 -9.20 15.28 -40.57
N THR A 145 -9.69 16.41 -40.05
CA THR A 145 -9.27 16.97 -38.76
C THR A 145 -10.38 16.72 -37.72
N ILE A 146 -10.01 16.12 -36.62
CA ILE A 146 -10.91 15.90 -35.49
C ILE A 146 -10.43 16.72 -34.29
N SER A 147 -11.35 17.34 -33.59
CA SER A 147 -11.08 18.16 -32.42
C SER A 147 -11.98 17.74 -31.26
N TRP A 148 -11.42 17.75 -30.05
CA TRP A 148 -12.14 17.34 -28.84
C TRP A 148 -11.86 18.29 -27.68
N TYR A 149 -12.74 18.25 -26.66
CA TYR A 149 -12.54 19.02 -25.44
C TYR A 149 -11.39 18.45 -24.63
N LYS A 150 -10.47 19.31 -24.21
CA LYS A 150 -9.36 18.94 -23.34
C LYS A 150 -9.86 18.75 -21.90
N GLY A 151 -9.68 17.56 -21.35
CA GLY A 151 -9.89 17.26 -19.93
C GLY A 151 -8.63 17.48 -19.11
N SER A 152 -8.68 17.10 -17.83
CA SER A 152 -7.54 17.20 -16.88
C SER A 152 -6.57 16.01 -17.00
N TYR A 153 -6.19 15.65 -18.22
CA TYR A 153 -5.30 14.51 -18.51
C TYR A 153 -3.94 14.98 -18.99
N ASP A 154 -2.92 14.14 -18.78
CA ASP A 154 -1.56 14.43 -19.18
C ASP A 154 -1.41 14.44 -20.71
N ALA A 155 -2.08 13.53 -21.42
CA ALA A 155 -2.00 13.37 -22.86
C ALA A 155 -3.21 12.61 -23.44
N TYR A 156 -3.29 12.61 -24.76
CA TYR A 156 -4.26 11.86 -25.55
C TYR A 156 -3.57 10.97 -26.57
N THR A 157 -4.18 9.84 -26.89
CA THR A 157 -3.82 9.05 -28.07
C THR A 157 -5.00 9.08 -29.04
N ALA A 158 -4.72 9.32 -30.31
CA ALA A 158 -5.69 9.24 -31.39
C ALA A 158 -5.25 8.19 -32.39
N GLU A 159 -6.20 7.46 -32.95
CA GLU A 159 -5.95 6.41 -33.92
C GLU A 159 -6.99 6.49 -35.05
N VAL A 160 -6.58 6.15 -36.27
CA VAL A 160 -7.47 5.97 -37.42
C VAL A 160 -7.57 4.50 -37.77
N TYR A 161 -8.80 4.04 -38.04
CA TYR A 161 -9.02 2.69 -38.59
C TYR A 161 -8.99 2.76 -40.11
N LYS A 162 -8.02 2.09 -40.70
CA LYS A 162 -7.84 2.02 -42.14
C LYS A 162 -7.25 0.68 -42.53
N ASP A 163 -7.71 0.13 -43.64
CA ASP A 163 -7.23 -1.16 -44.19
C ASP A 163 -7.23 -2.31 -43.18
N GLY A 164 -8.30 -2.41 -42.38
CA GLY A 164 -8.49 -3.47 -41.37
C GLY A 164 -7.68 -3.32 -40.06
N ARG A 165 -7.02 -2.18 -39.81
CA ARG A 165 -6.19 -1.96 -38.61
C ARG A 165 -6.29 -0.53 -38.08
N TRP A 166 -6.02 -0.39 -36.78
CA TRP A 166 -5.86 0.91 -36.12
C TRP A 166 -4.41 1.40 -36.26
N THR A 167 -4.25 2.65 -36.64
CA THR A 167 -2.94 3.31 -36.80
C THR A 167 -2.93 4.60 -35.99
N LYS A 168 -1.88 4.80 -35.18
CA LYS A 168 -1.71 5.99 -34.33
C LYS A 168 -1.54 7.26 -35.18
N LEU A 169 -2.16 8.33 -34.71
CA LEU A 169 -2.03 9.68 -35.25
C LEU A 169 -1.15 10.54 -34.33
N THR A 170 -0.52 11.56 -34.89
CA THR A 170 0.11 12.62 -34.12
C THR A 170 -0.98 13.52 -33.53
N VAL A 171 -0.92 13.76 -32.24
CA VAL A 171 -1.80 14.68 -31.51
C VAL A 171 -1.01 15.97 -31.25
N THR A 172 -1.57 17.10 -31.65
CA THR A 172 -0.97 18.44 -31.49
C THR A 172 -1.75 19.28 -30.50
#